data_800e97ddafcb634457c8cbf3b5782278
#
_entry.id   800e97ddafcb634457c8cbf3b5782278
#
_cell.length_a   1.000
_cell.length_b   1.000
_cell.length_c   1.000
_cell.angle_alpha   90.00
_cell.angle_beta   90.00
_cell.angle_gamma   90.00
#
_symmetry.space_group_name_H-M   'P 1'
#
loop_
_entity.id
_entity.type
_entity.pdbx_description
1 polymer ?
#
loop_
_entity_poly.entity_id
_entity_poly.type
_entity_poly.pdbx_seq_one_letter_code
_entity_poly.pdbx_strand_id
1 'polypeptide(L)'
;MKPDAFLKLLHTACKRADDELDRNLNYTESNYQNALLHYLRKAVPDEMVCAKEVSVTYKLSDGFCFGGGRIDIICEDATSCWILELKAHADRRMIARFSGQTNRYVKHYPTSVPKCGILIIFGSCSPIVKVLP
;
A
#
# COMPACT_ATOMS: atom_id res chain seq x y z
N MET A 1 15.17 0.56 5.38
CA MET A 1 15.34 -0.49 4.34
C MET A 1 15.47 0.17 2.97
N LYS A 2 16.37 -0.31 2.15
CA LYS A 2 16.57 0.22 0.80
C LYS A 2 15.38 -0.12 -0.11
N PRO A 3 15.03 0.76 -1.09
CA PRO A 3 13.88 0.55 -1.96
C PRO A 3 13.88 -0.80 -2.69
N ASP A 4 15.00 -1.20 -3.27
CA ASP A 4 15.07 -2.47 -4.01
C ASP A 4 14.81 -3.68 -3.11
N ALA A 5 15.32 -3.66 -1.89
CA ALA A 5 15.09 -4.74 -0.92
C ALA A 5 13.61 -4.82 -0.52
N PHE A 6 12.99 -3.67 -0.25
CA PHE A 6 11.57 -3.63 0.09
C PHE A 6 10.70 -4.10 -1.06
N LEU A 7 10.96 -3.62 -2.28
CA LEU A 7 10.18 -4.01 -3.46
C LEU A 7 10.26 -5.52 -3.71
N LYS A 8 11.41 -6.12 -3.50
CA LYS A 8 11.58 -7.58 -3.64
C LYS A 8 10.72 -8.33 -2.62
N LEU A 9 10.72 -7.90 -1.36
CA LEU A 9 9.86 -8.49 -0.33
C LEU A 9 8.39 -8.30 -0.66
N LEU A 10 8.01 -7.11 -1.13
CA LEU A 10 6.63 -6.79 -1.48
C LEU A 10 6.13 -7.66 -2.64
N HIS A 11 6.91 -7.81 -3.71
CA HIS A 11 6.55 -8.67 -4.83
C HIS A 11 6.33 -10.11 -4.38
N THR A 12 7.20 -10.63 -3.54
CA THR A 12 7.06 -12.00 -3.00
C THR A 12 5.79 -12.12 -2.15
N ALA A 13 5.51 -11.15 -1.29
CA ALA A 13 4.31 -11.15 -0.45
C ALA A 13 3.03 -11.05 -1.28
N CYS A 14 3.02 -10.20 -2.31
CA CYS A 14 1.89 -10.07 -3.23
C CYS A 14 1.63 -11.37 -3.98
N LYS A 15 2.68 -12.02 -4.47
CA LYS A 15 2.54 -13.30 -5.16
C LYS A 15 1.96 -14.38 -4.23
N ARG A 16 2.42 -14.43 -2.98
CA ARG A 16 1.88 -15.37 -2.01
C ARG A 16 0.41 -15.13 -1.72
N ALA A 17 0.01 -13.88 -1.51
CA ALA A 17 -1.40 -13.55 -1.31
C ALA A 17 -2.25 -13.94 -2.52
N ASP A 18 -1.76 -13.66 -3.73
CA ASP A 18 -2.45 -14.00 -4.98
C ASP A 18 -2.58 -15.52 -5.17
N ASP A 19 -1.53 -16.28 -4.86
CA ASP A 19 -1.53 -17.74 -5.00
C ASP A 19 -2.49 -18.41 -3.99
N GLU A 20 -2.62 -17.85 -2.79
CA GLU A 20 -3.48 -18.39 -1.74
C GLU A 20 -4.97 -18.05 -1.96
N LEU A 21 -5.28 -16.90 -2.55
CA LEU A 21 -6.64 -16.46 -2.77
C LEU A 21 -7.08 -16.77 -4.21
N ASP A 22 -7.87 -17.82 -4.38
CA ASP A 22 -8.41 -18.19 -5.68
C ASP A 22 -9.27 -17.07 -6.27
N ARG A 23 -8.84 -16.53 -7.42
CA ARG A 23 -9.53 -15.42 -8.10
C ARG A 23 -10.97 -15.76 -8.43
N ASN A 24 -11.29 -17.02 -8.67
CA ASN A 24 -12.65 -17.47 -8.99
C ASN A 24 -13.63 -17.37 -7.81
N LEU A 25 -13.10 -17.22 -6.60
CA LEU A 25 -13.93 -17.07 -5.40
C LEU A 25 -14.23 -15.60 -5.07
N ASN A 26 -13.72 -14.67 -5.87
CA ASN A 26 -14.06 -13.24 -5.81
C ASN A 26 -13.88 -12.62 -4.43
N TYR A 27 -12.71 -12.82 -3.81
CA TYR A 27 -12.39 -12.22 -2.53
C TYR A 27 -12.38 -10.70 -2.58
N THR A 28 -12.68 -10.05 -1.47
CA THR A 28 -12.76 -8.60 -1.34
C THR A 28 -11.38 -7.95 -1.22
N GLU A 29 -11.31 -6.62 -1.39
CA GLU A 29 -10.10 -5.85 -1.10
C GLU A 29 -9.60 -6.11 0.32
N SER A 30 -10.50 -6.16 1.30
CA SER A 30 -10.16 -6.41 2.69
C SER A 30 -9.52 -7.78 2.87
N ASN A 31 -9.99 -8.80 2.16
CA ASN A 31 -9.37 -10.13 2.19
C ASN A 31 -7.93 -10.09 1.68
N TYR A 32 -7.69 -9.42 0.54
CA TYR A 32 -6.35 -9.27 -0.02
C TYR A 32 -5.45 -8.42 0.88
N GLN A 33 -5.99 -7.36 1.48
CA GLN A 33 -5.26 -6.52 2.43
C GLN A 33 -4.77 -7.34 3.62
N ASN A 34 -5.63 -8.14 4.22
CA ASN A 34 -5.28 -8.96 5.37
C ASN A 34 -4.24 -10.02 5.01
N ALA A 35 -4.37 -10.68 3.85
CA ALA A 35 -3.42 -11.67 3.38
C ALA A 35 -2.05 -11.04 3.11
N LEU A 36 -2.02 -9.90 2.41
CA LEU A 36 -0.77 -9.20 2.11
C LEU A 36 -0.07 -8.73 3.40
N LEU A 37 -0.81 -8.14 4.32
CA LEU A 37 -0.26 -7.68 5.60
C LEU A 37 0.37 -8.83 6.38
N HIS A 38 -0.29 -9.98 6.40
CA HIS A 38 0.22 -11.18 7.06
C HIS A 38 1.58 -11.60 6.48
N TYR A 39 1.70 -11.66 5.16
CA TYR A 39 2.96 -12.05 4.52
C TYR A 39 4.05 -10.97 4.62
N LEU A 40 3.67 -9.69 4.57
CA LEU A 40 4.62 -8.60 4.80
C LEU A 40 5.22 -8.67 6.20
N ARG A 41 4.39 -8.86 7.22
CA ARG A 41 4.86 -8.94 8.61
C ARG A 41 5.82 -10.11 8.85
N LYS A 42 5.65 -11.19 8.10
CA LYS A 42 6.57 -12.33 8.16
C LYS A 42 7.89 -12.06 7.46
N ALA A 43 7.89 -11.22 6.44
CA ALA A 43 9.05 -11.02 5.56
C ALA A 43 9.93 -9.83 5.97
N VAL A 44 9.34 -8.78 6.56
CA VAL A 44 10.09 -7.56 6.90
C VAL A 44 10.93 -7.76 8.17
N PRO A 45 12.04 -7.00 8.32
CA PRO A 45 12.81 -7.00 9.55
C PRO A 45 12.00 -6.53 10.75
N ASP A 46 12.40 -6.92 11.96
CA ASP A 46 11.70 -6.60 13.21
C ASP A 46 11.58 -5.09 13.46
N GLU A 47 12.54 -4.29 12.99
CA GLU A 47 12.52 -2.83 13.12
C GLU A 47 11.53 -2.13 12.20
N MET A 48 10.97 -2.83 11.22
CA MET A 48 9.93 -2.29 10.35
C MET A 48 8.54 -2.62 10.90
N VAL A 49 7.71 -1.59 11.03
CA VAL A 49 6.32 -1.74 11.48
C VAL A 49 5.41 -1.66 10.26
N CYS A 50 4.57 -2.68 10.09
CA CYS A 50 3.52 -2.70 9.07
C CYS A 50 2.17 -2.61 9.76
N ALA A 51 1.37 -1.60 9.40
CA ALA A 51 0.05 -1.36 9.97
C ALA A 51 -0.97 -1.17 8.86
N LYS A 52 -2.22 -1.56 9.14
CA LYS A 52 -3.33 -1.39 8.18
C LYS A 52 -4.30 -0.31 8.64
N GLU A 53 -5.02 0.24 7.66
CA GLU A 53 -6.13 1.17 7.89
C GLU A 53 -5.73 2.37 8.74
N VAL A 54 -4.62 3.00 8.36
CA VAL A 54 -4.06 4.15 9.06
C VAL A 54 -4.72 5.42 8.56
N SER A 55 -5.33 6.18 9.47
CA SER A 55 -5.97 7.45 9.14
C SER A 55 -4.95 8.52 8.78
N VAL A 56 -5.26 9.31 7.77
CA VAL A 56 -4.47 10.47 7.37
C VAL A 56 -5.39 11.69 7.26
N THR A 57 -4.93 12.83 7.76
CA THR A 57 -5.67 14.09 7.70
C THR A 57 -5.04 15.00 6.65
N TYR A 58 -5.88 15.57 5.77
CA TYR A 58 -5.42 16.53 4.77
C TYR A 58 -5.45 17.94 5.36
N LYS A 59 -4.29 18.59 5.35
CA LYS A 59 -4.14 19.93 5.94
C LYS A 59 -3.62 20.94 4.92
N LEU A 60 -4.15 22.15 5.01
CA LEU A 60 -3.57 23.30 4.32
C LEU A 60 -2.30 23.74 5.04
N SER A 61 -1.54 24.65 4.42
CA SER A 61 -0.28 25.13 4.99
C SER A 61 -0.46 25.86 6.32
N ASP A 62 -1.65 26.42 6.59
CA ASP A 62 -1.98 27.08 7.85
C ASP A 62 -2.49 26.11 8.92
N GLY A 63 -2.53 24.82 8.63
CA GLY A 63 -2.98 23.78 9.55
C GLY A 63 -4.46 23.44 9.50
N PHE A 64 -5.25 24.15 8.68
CA PHE A 64 -6.68 23.85 8.53
C PHE A 64 -6.88 22.48 7.90
N CYS A 65 -7.71 21.64 8.56
CA CYS A 65 -8.03 20.29 8.06
C CYS A 65 -9.19 20.39 7.07
N PHE A 66 -8.95 20.04 5.80
CA PHE A 66 -9.98 20.13 4.77
C PHE A 66 -10.50 18.76 4.31
N GLY A 67 -10.03 17.68 4.90
CA GLY A 67 -10.45 16.33 4.57
C GLY A 67 -9.51 15.30 5.13
N GLY A 68 -9.65 14.07 4.65
CA GLY A 68 -8.81 12.98 5.07
C GLY A 68 -9.16 11.69 4.36
N GLY A 69 -8.45 10.63 4.72
CA GLY A 69 -8.66 9.31 4.19
C GLY A 69 -8.07 8.25 5.09
N ARG A 70 -8.04 7.03 4.57
CA ARG A 70 -7.50 5.89 5.29
C ARG A 70 -6.59 5.10 4.35
N ILE A 71 -5.34 4.99 4.76
CA ILE A 71 -4.30 4.28 4.01
C ILE A 71 -4.44 2.79 4.29
N ASP A 72 -4.42 1.96 3.25
CA ASP A 72 -4.62 0.52 3.41
C ASP A 72 -3.52 -0.12 4.23
N ILE A 73 -2.25 0.08 3.83
CA ILE A 73 -1.09 -0.46 4.55
C ILE A 73 0.03 0.58 4.54
N ILE A 74 0.69 0.75 5.69
CA ILE A 74 1.94 1.50 5.80
C ILE A 74 3.00 0.55 6.34
N CYS A 75 4.18 0.56 5.70
CA CYS A 75 5.37 -0.11 6.19
C CYS A 75 6.44 0.94 6.43
N GLU A 76 6.87 1.10 7.69
CA GLU A 76 7.79 2.19 8.07
C GLU A 76 8.90 1.68 8.97
N ASP A 77 10.12 2.12 8.73
CA ASP A 77 11.26 1.97 9.62
C ASP A 77 11.94 3.33 9.85
N ALA A 78 13.11 3.34 10.47
CA ALA A 78 13.82 4.59 10.80
C ALA A 78 14.30 5.37 9.57
N THR A 79 14.33 4.76 8.38
CA THR A 79 14.92 5.35 7.17
C THR A 79 13.94 5.52 6.02
N SER A 80 12.76 4.90 6.09
CA SER A 80 11.84 4.86 4.94
C SER A 80 10.41 4.58 5.34
N CYS A 81 9.47 5.04 4.52
CA CYS A 81 8.04 4.81 4.71
C CYS A 81 7.41 4.47 3.36
N TRP A 82 6.77 3.31 3.27
CA TRP A 82 6.02 2.88 2.09
C TRP A 82 4.54 2.92 2.38
N ILE A 83 3.82 3.64 1.51
CA ILE A 83 2.37 3.82 1.60
C ILE A 83 1.75 2.99 0.49
N LEU A 84 1.03 1.94 0.88
CA LEU A 84 0.46 0.97 -0.04
C LEU A 84 -1.04 1.17 -0.15
N GLU A 85 -1.53 1.36 -1.37
CA GLU A 85 -2.95 1.38 -1.68
C GLU A 85 -3.30 0.13 -2.46
N LEU A 86 -4.32 -0.61 -2.01
CA LEU A 86 -4.74 -1.86 -2.62
C LEU A 86 -6.08 -1.69 -3.31
N LYS A 87 -6.21 -2.32 -4.47
CA LYS A 87 -7.48 -2.47 -5.18
C LYS A 87 -7.64 -3.93 -5.58
N ALA A 88 -8.86 -4.45 -5.52
CA ALA A 88 -9.19 -5.78 -5.97
C ALA A 88 -10.17 -5.69 -7.14
N HIS A 89 -9.95 -6.54 -8.16
CA HIS A 89 -10.79 -6.65 -9.34
C HIS A 89 -10.94 -5.33 -10.12
N ALA A 90 -9.93 -4.45 -10.01
CA ALA A 90 -9.95 -3.15 -10.66
C ALA A 90 -9.46 -3.23 -12.11
N ASP A 91 -10.03 -2.36 -12.93
CA ASP A 91 -9.65 -2.21 -14.33
C ASP A 91 -8.36 -1.37 -14.42
N ARG A 92 -7.46 -1.73 -15.35
CA ARG A 92 -6.23 -0.97 -15.63
C ARG A 92 -6.51 0.48 -15.99
N ARG A 93 -7.68 0.79 -16.57
CA ARG A 93 -8.10 2.16 -16.91
C ARG A 93 -8.27 3.04 -15.67
N MET A 94 -8.42 2.44 -14.49
CA MET A 94 -8.58 3.17 -13.23
C MET A 94 -7.25 3.50 -12.54
N ILE A 95 -6.10 3.05 -13.08
CA ILE A 95 -4.79 3.23 -12.44
C ILE A 95 -4.48 4.70 -12.16
N ALA A 96 -4.77 5.60 -13.12
CA ALA A 96 -4.48 7.03 -12.94
C ALA A 96 -5.26 7.62 -11.75
N ARG A 97 -6.54 7.25 -11.60
CA ARG A 97 -7.39 7.70 -10.49
C ARG A 97 -6.87 7.19 -9.14
N PHE A 98 -6.54 5.91 -9.08
CA PHE A 98 -6.04 5.29 -7.84
C PHE A 98 -4.63 5.81 -7.49
N SER A 99 -3.81 6.11 -8.50
CA SER A 99 -2.50 6.73 -8.30
C SER A 99 -2.64 8.13 -7.70
N GLY A 100 -3.62 8.91 -8.15
CA GLY A 100 -3.92 10.22 -7.57
C GLY A 100 -4.31 10.13 -6.10
N GLN A 101 -5.13 9.16 -5.73
CA GLN A 101 -5.51 8.92 -4.35
C GLN A 101 -4.29 8.56 -3.49
N THR A 102 -3.44 7.68 -3.97
CA THR A 102 -2.23 7.27 -3.26
C THR A 102 -1.27 8.45 -3.08
N ASN A 103 -1.13 9.29 -4.11
CA ASN A 103 -0.27 10.48 -4.03
C ASN A 103 -0.78 11.49 -3.01
N ARG A 104 -2.10 11.62 -2.81
CA ARG A 104 -2.63 12.45 -1.72
C ARG A 104 -2.21 11.92 -0.36
N TYR A 105 -2.24 10.62 -0.16
CA TYR A 105 -1.77 10.01 1.09
C TYR A 105 -0.29 10.25 1.32
N VAL A 106 0.54 10.08 0.28
CA VAL A 106 1.98 10.35 0.37
C VAL A 106 2.22 11.80 0.77
N LYS A 107 1.50 12.74 0.17
CA LYS A 107 1.65 14.16 0.49
C LYS A 107 1.33 14.46 1.96
N HIS A 108 0.27 13.85 2.50
CA HIS A 108 -0.29 14.27 3.79
C HIS A 108 0.10 13.39 4.97
N TYR A 109 0.61 12.19 4.74
CA TYR A 109 1.02 11.32 5.86
C TYR A 109 2.21 11.93 6.59
N PRO A 110 2.06 12.19 7.93
CA PRO A 110 3.11 12.86 8.69
C PRO A 110 4.22 11.87 9.07
N THR A 111 5.38 12.04 8.46
CA THR A 111 6.60 11.31 8.85
C THR A 111 7.81 12.16 8.46
N SER A 112 8.92 11.97 9.19
CA SER A 112 10.17 12.65 8.93
C SER A 112 11.08 11.91 7.94
N VAL A 113 10.75 10.65 7.61
CA VAL A 113 11.54 9.83 6.67
C VAL A 113 10.99 9.95 5.25
N PRO A 114 11.80 9.66 4.21
CA PRO A 114 11.31 9.65 2.84
C PRO A 114 10.12 8.71 2.65
N LYS A 115 9.12 9.16 1.89
CA LYS A 115 7.88 8.42 1.60
C LYS A 115 7.84 7.97 0.15
N CYS A 116 7.29 6.80 -0.07
CA CYS A 116 7.03 6.27 -1.41
C CYS A 116 5.64 5.66 -1.46
N GLY A 117 4.86 6.02 -2.46
CA GLY A 117 3.54 5.44 -2.70
C GLY A 117 3.62 4.26 -3.66
N ILE A 118 2.88 3.21 -3.37
CA ILE A 118 2.79 2.02 -4.22
C ILE A 118 1.33 1.63 -4.36
N LEU A 119 0.88 1.49 -5.60
CA LEU A 119 -0.45 0.97 -5.93
C LEU A 119 -0.35 -0.51 -6.27
N ILE A 120 -1.20 -1.32 -5.64
CA ILE A 120 -1.24 -2.77 -5.84
C ILE A 120 -2.65 -3.16 -6.27
N ILE A 121 -2.76 -3.90 -7.39
CA ILE A 121 -4.04 -4.39 -7.90
C ILE A 121 -4.04 -5.91 -7.92
N PHE A 122 -5.03 -6.50 -7.25
CA PHE A 122 -5.24 -7.93 -7.17
C PHE A 122 -6.49 -8.37 -7.93
N GLY A 123 -6.58 -9.66 -8.20
CA GLY A 123 -7.85 -10.34 -8.50
C GLY A 123 -8.18 -10.52 -9.98
N SER A 124 -7.64 -9.72 -10.88
CA SER A 124 -7.97 -9.82 -12.32
C SER A 124 -6.89 -10.52 -13.16
N CYS A 125 -5.66 -10.50 -12.68
CA CYS A 125 -4.49 -11.15 -13.32
C CYS A 125 -3.41 -11.29 -12.25
N SER A 126 -2.16 -11.60 -12.65
CA SER A 126 -1.04 -11.50 -11.71
C SER A 126 -1.02 -10.13 -11.06
N PRO A 127 -0.63 -10.02 -9.78
CA PRO A 127 -0.68 -8.73 -9.08
C PRO A 127 0.10 -7.66 -9.84
N ILE A 128 -0.51 -6.48 -9.97
CA ILE A 128 0.14 -5.31 -10.54
C ILE A 128 0.68 -4.49 -9.38
N VAL A 129 1.99 -4.26 -9.37
CA VAL A 129 2.66 -3.44 -8.36
C VAL A 129 3.26 -2.23 -9.07
N LYS A 130 2.69 -1.05 -8.83
CA LYS A 130 3.13 0.19 -9.46
C LYS A 130 3.72 1.14 -8.43
N VAL A 131 5.03 1.38 -8.54
CA VAL A 131 5.72 2.38 -7.73
C VAL A 131 5.41 3.76 -8.31
N LEU A 132 4.93 4.68 -7.48
CA LEU A 132 4.56 6.02 -7.91
C LEU A 132 5.75 6.97 -7.82
N PRO A 133 5.86 7.92 -8.78
CA PRO A 133 6.94 8.90 -8.79
C PRO A 133 6.87 9.89 -7.64
#